data_a509d2013618b6abe0378aa9cc98631c
#
_entry.id   a509d2013618b6abe0378aa9cc98631c
#
_cell.length_a   1.000
_cell.length_b   1.000
_cell.length_c   1.000
_cell.angle_alpha   90.00
_cell.angle_beta   90.00
_cell.angle_gamma   90.00
#
_symmetry.space_group_name_H-M   'P 1'
#
loop_
_entity.id
_entity.type
_entity.pdbx_description
1 polymer ?
#
loop_
_entity_poly.entity_id
_entity_poly.type
_entity_poly.pdbx_seq_one_letter_code
_entity_poly.pdbx_strand_id
1 'polypeptide(L)'
;GTLGQGTYDFIFEGDCIAGAGGGLYISLNGSCTTSYFRGTAQLWNGTTLVDSRQVASSGAPTGNLVQYTGVCTHYRITLSVVVSVAGTINIRASQNVSNGTTTSIYKGANMKLTRVA
;
A
#
# COMPACT_ATOMS: atom_id res chain seq x y z
N GLY A 1 3.55 -10.03 -8.40
CA GLY A 1 4.07 -11.36 -8.66
C GLY A 1 3.58 -12.39 -7.67
N THR A 2 3.90 -13.62 -7.96
CA THR A 2 3.53 -14.76 -7.12
C THR A 2 4.56 -14.94 -6.01
N LEU A 3 4.08 -15.13 -4.77
CA LEU A 3 4.91 -15.42 -3.61
C LEU A 3 4.73 -16.88 -3.20
N GLY A 4 5.85 -17.58 -2.99
CA GLY A 4 5.85 -18.89 -2.36
C GLY A 4 5.63 -18.80 -0.85
N GLN A 5 5.50 -19.96 -0.18
CA GLN A 5 5.46 -19.99 1.28
C GLN A 5 6.73 -19.38 1.86
N GLY A 6 6.60 -18.60 2.92
CA GLY A 6 7.73 -17.97 3.58
C GLY A 6 7.33 -16.70 4.33
N THR A 7 8.34 -16.10 4.95
CA THR A 7 8.22 -14.83 5.67
C THR A 7 8.84 -13.73 4.84
N TYR A 8 8.13 -12.62 4.67
CA TYR A 8 8.54 -11.52 3.82
C TYR A 8 8.41 -10.18 4.54
N ASP A 9 9.38 -9.31 4.29
CA ASP A 9 9.28 -7.88 4.58
C ASP A 9 9.02 -7.14 3.27
N PHE A 10 8.08 -6.22 3.31
CA PHE A 10 7.63 -5.46 2.15
C PHE A 10 7.68 -3.97 2.45
N ILE A 11 8.34 -3.21 1.58
CA ILE A 11 8.38 -1.75 1.64
C ILE A 11 7.94 -1.23 0.28
N PHE A 12 6.94 -0.35 0.29
CA PHE A 12 6.48 0.36 -0.89
C PHE A 12 6.40 1.84 -0.55
N GLU A 13 7.23 2.65 -1.19
CA GLU A 13 7.30 4.08 -0.93
C GLU A 13 7.62 4.86 -2.20
N GLY A 14 7.21 6.11 -2.23
CA GLY A 14 7.49 6.98 -3.34
C GLY A 14 6.73 8.29 -3.27
N ASP A 15 6.92 9.09 -4.30
CA ASP A 15 6.22 10.35 -4.48
C ASP A 15 4.91 10.12 -5.24
N CYS A 16 3.93 10.96 -4.95
CA CYS A 16 2.66 10.96 -5.64
C CYS A 16 2.16 12.39 -5.85
N ILE A 17 1.20 12.53 -6.74
CA ILE A 17 0.42 13.76 -6.89
C ILE A 17 -1.04 13.40 -6.66
N ALA A 18 -1.70 14.15 -5.79
CA ALA A 18 -3.14 14.07 -5.64
C ALA A 18 -3.68 15.47 -5.33
N GLY A 19 -4.70 15.87 -6.04
CA GLY A 19 -5.33 17.17 -5.87
C GLY A 19 -6.42 17.17 -4.81
N ALA A 20 -6.79 18.35 -4.35
CA ALA A 20 -7.88 18.53 -3.41
C ALA A 20 -9.20 18.04 -3.98
N GLY A 21 -9.97 17.32 -3.18
CA GLY A 21 -11.25 16.73 -3.56
C GLY A 21 -11.14 15.33 -4.20
N GLY A 22 -10.05 15.01 -4.86
CA GLY A 22 -9.79 13.67 -5.44
C GLY A 22 -8.99 12.78 -4.50
N GLY A 23 -7.81 13.25 -4.10
CA GLY A 23 -6.96 12.53 -3.19
C GLY A 23 -6.36 11.25 -3.75
N LEU A 24 -5.92 10.39 -2.85
CA LEU A 24 -5.26 9.13 -3.17
C LEU A 24 -5.87 7.99 -2.34
N TYR A 25 -6.07 6.86 -3.00
CA TYR A 25 -6.47 5.61 -2.38
C TYR A 25 -5.51 4.51 -2.81
N ILE A 26 -4.85 3.89 -1.85
CA ILE A 26 -4.01 2.71 -2.10
C ILE A 26 -4.61 1.54 -1.34
N SER A 27 -4.84 0.46 -2.05
CA SER A 27 -5.43 -0.75 -1.52
C SER A 27 -4.57 -1.97 -1.85
N LEU A 28 -4.82 -3.04 -1.11
CA LEU A 28 -4.15 -4.31 -1.26
C LEU A 28 -5.16 -5.37 -1.68
N ASN A 29 -4.73 -6.23 -2.60
CA ASN A 29 -5.50 -7.39 -3.03
C ASN A 29 -4.54 -8.52 -3.34
N GLY A 30 -4.95 -9.75 -3.08
CA GLY A 30 -4.11 -10.89 -3.41
C GLY A 30 -4.82 -12.21 -3.28
N SER A 31 -4.21 -13.25 -3.87
CA SER A 31 -4.72 -14.62 -3.88
C SER A 31 -3.96 -15.54 -2.93
N CYS A 32 -2.81 -15.12 -2.39
CA CYS A 32 -2.11 -15.93 -1.40
C CYS A 32 -2.90 -16.02 -0.10
N THR A 33 -2.58 -17.00 0.75
CA THR A 33 -3.10 -17.07 2.10
C THR A 33 -1.99 -16.70 3.07
N THR A 34 -2.30 -15.83 4.02
CA THR A 34 -1.34 -15.40 5.05
C THR A 34 -1.77 -15.87 6.42
N SER A 35 -0.81 -16.33 7.22
CA SER A 35 -1.01 -16.62 8.64
C SER A 35 -0.65 -15.44 9.54
N TYR A 36 0.10 -14.48 9.00
CA TYR A 36 0.47 -13.23 9.68
C TYR A 36 0.59 -12.14 8.62
N PHE A 37 -0.01 -11.00 8.90
CA PHE A 37 0.05 -9.84 8.02
C PHE A 37 -0.14 -8.59 8.86
N ARG A 38 0.92 -7.82 9.01
CA ARG A 38 0.89 -6.57 9.79
C ARG A 38 1.83 -5.54 9.22
N GLY A 39 1.49 -4.28 9.41
CA GLY A 39 2.35 -3.19 9.03
C GLY A 39 1.74 -1.83 9.26
N THR A 40 2.36 -0.83 8.67
CA THR A 40 1.97 0.56 8.76
C THR A 40 1.92 1.16 7.37
N ALA A 41 0.86 1.92 7.10
CA ALA A 41 0.70 2.69 5.87
C ALA A 41 0.58 4.17 6.24
N GLN A 42 1.37 5.01 5.58
CA GLN A 42 1.44 6.43 5.87
C GLN A 42 1.38 7.25 4.58
N LEU A 43 0.75 8.41 4.67
CA LEU A 43 0.61 9.35 3.56
C LEU A 43 0.87 10.77 4.05
N TRP A 44 1.66 11.53 3.30
CA TRP A 44 2.03 12.91 3.65
C TRP A 44 1.64 13.92 2.59
N ASN A 45 1.39 15.13 3.05
CA ASN A 45 1.42 16.35 2.24
C ASN A 45 2.64 17.16 2.68
N GLY A 46 3.70 17.17 1.86
CA GLY A 46 4.96 17.75 2.27
C GLY A 46 5.52 17.04 3.52
N THR A 47 5.63 17.77 4.61
CA THR A 47 6.08 17.23 5.91
C THR A 47 4.93 16.87 6.85
N THR A 48 3.68 17.09 6.43
CA THR A 48 2.50 16.83 7.26
C THR A 48 1.96 15.44 6.99
N LEU A 49 1.84 14.62 8.03
CA LEU A 49 1.19 13.32 7.96
C LEU A 49 -0.32 13.50 7.85
N VAL A 50 -0.92 13.05 6.75
CA VAL A 50 -2.35 13.23 6.48
C VAL A 50 -3.17 11.95 6.60
N ASP A 51 -2.53 10.80 6.56
CA ASP A 51 -3.16 9.51 6.87
C ASP A 51 -2.11 8.54 7.43
N SER A 52 -2.47 7.82 8.47
CA SER A 52 -1.61 6.79 9.06
C SER A 52 -2.50 5.67 9.58
N ARG A 53 -2.18 4.46 9.16
CA ARG A 53 -2.96 3.28 9.54
C ARG A 53 -2.06 2.13 9.94
N GLN A 54 -2.48 1.39 10.94
CA GLN A 54 -1.98 0.05 11.17
C GLN A 54 -2.78 -0.92 10.31
N VAL A 55 -2.08 -1.76 9.60
CA VAL A 55 -2.68 -2.75 8.68
C VAL A 55 -2.50 -4.12 9.28
N ALA A 56 -3.59 -4.86 9.40
CA ALA A 56 -3.57 -6.24 9.85
C ALA A 56 -4.63 -7.04 9.08
N SER A 57 -4.27 -8.26 8.70
CA SER A 57 -5.16 -9.16 7.99
C SER A 57 -4.78 -10.61 8.28
N SER A 58 -5.71 -11.52 8.04
CA SER A 58 -5.44 -12.95 8.01
C SER A 58 -6.23 -13.58 6.87
N GLY A 59 -5.72 -14.66 6.30
CA GLY A 59 -6.28 -15.25 5.09
C GLY A 59 -5.80 -14.53 3.85
N ALA A 60 -6.69 -14.19 2.91
CA ALA A 60 -6.32 -13.45 1.71
C ALA A 60 -5.92 -12.01 2.06
N PRO A 61 -4.81 -11.48 1.50
CA PRO A 61 -4.37 -10.12 1.81
C PRO A 61 -5.24 -9.11 1.08
N THR A 62 -6.17 -8.51 1.79
CA THR A 62 -7.08 -7.49 1.26
C THR A 62 -7.21 -6.34 2.25
N GLY A 63 -7.46 -5.15 1.75
CA GLY A 63 -7.77 -4.01 2.60
C GLY A 63 -7.24 -2.68 2.08
N ASN A 64 -7.62 -1.63 2.80
CA ASN A 64 -7.18 -0.27 2.52
C ASN A 64 -5.85 -0.01 3.20
N LEU A 65 -4.90 0.53 2.45
CA LEU A 65 -3.58 0.92 2.99
C LEU A 65 -3.56 2.40 3.34
N VAL A 66 -3.85 3.28 2.39
CA VAL A 66 -3.99 4.72 2.63
C VAL A 66 -5.22 5.25 1.92
N GLN A 67 -5.85 6.26 2.51
CA GLN A 67 -7.03 6.88 1.94
C GLN A 67 -7.11 8.35 2.40
N TYR A 68 -7.18 9.28 1.45
CA TYR A 68 -7.25 10.69 1.74
C TYR A 68 -7.87 11.43 0.57
N THR A 69 -8.69 12.45 0.82
CA THR A 69 -9.35 13.24 -0.23
C THR A 69 -8.66 14.56 -0.52
N GLY A 70 -7.64 14.93 0.24
CA GLY A 70 -6.90 16.17 0.05
C GLY A 70 -5.62 15.99 -0.74
N VAL A 71 -4.82 17.04 -0.75
CA VAL A 71 -3.51 17.04 -1.43
C VAL A 71 -2.54 16.12 -0.70
N CYS A 72 -1.81 15.29 -1.44
CA CYS A 72 -0.75 14.46 -0.90
C CYS A 72 0.43 14.39 -1.87
N THR A 73 1.63 14.17 -1.35
CA THR A 73 2.88 14.24 -2.11
C THR A 73 3.76 13.01 -1.94
N HIS A 74 3.59 12.23 -0.87
CA HIS A 74 4.46 11.12 -0.55
C HIS A 74 3.73 10.04 0.23
N TYR A 75 4.08 8.78 -0.01
CA TYR A 75 3.53 7.64 0.73
C TYR A 75 4.62 6.65 1.13
N ARG A 76 4.39 5.93 2.22
CA ARG A 76 5.24 4.82 2.66
C ARG A 76 4.40 3.72 3.28
N ILE A 77 4.60 2.49 2.83
CA ILE A 77 3.91 1.31 3.32
C ILE A 77 4.96 0.26 3.66
N THR A 78 4.94 -0.20 4.90
CA THR A 78 5.83 -1.26 5.38
C THR A 78 4.99 -2.39 5.95
N LEU A 79 5.23 -3.61 5.49
CA LEU A 79 4.46 -4.79 5.87
C LEU A 79 5.40 -5.95 6.23
N SER A 80 4.99 -6.75 7.21
CA SER A 80 5.57 -8.06 7.52
C SER A 80 4.52 -9.12 7.30
N VAL A 81 4.83 -10.13 6.49
CA VAL A 81 3.85 -11.10 6.00
C VAL A 81 4.43 -12.50 6.09
N VAL A 82 3.64 -13.43 6.62
CA VAL A 82 3.93 -14.87 6.53
C VAL A 82 2.92 -15.49 5.56
N VAL A 83 3.41 -15.97 4.43
CA VAL A 83 2.60 -16.64 3.40
C VAL A 83 2.56 -18.13 3.72
N SER A 84 1.37 -18.64 3.97
CA SER A 84 1.12 -20.06 4.26
C SER A 84 0.69 -20.85 3.02
N VAL A 85 0.06 -20.20 2.05
CA VAL A 85 -0.29 -20.77 0.75
C VAL A 85 0.14 -19.81 -0.35
N ALA A 86 0.92 -20.31 -1.29
CA ALA A 86 1.44 -19.50 -2.40
C ALA A 86 0.33 -18.81 -3.19
N GLY A 87 0.61 -17.62 -3.68
CA GLY A 87 -0.30 -16.82 -4.48
C GLY A 87 0.24 -15.42 -4.71
N THR A 88 -0.63 -14.49 -5.03
CA THR A 88 -0.25 -13.12 -5.39
C THR A 88 -0.53 -12.13 -4.28
N ILE A 89 0.25 -11.05 -4.25
CA ILE A 89 -0.06 -9.81 -3.54
C ILE A 89 0.04 -8.67 -4.56
N ASN A 90 -1.01 -7.86 -4.64
CA ASN A 90 -1.08 -6.74 -5.56
C ASN A 90 -1.41 -5.46 -4.81
N ILE A 91 -0.70 -4.38 -5.12
CA ILE A 91 -1.02 -3.05 -4.64
C ILE A 91 -1.70 -2.29 -5.77
N ARG A 92 -2.82 -1.64 -5.44
CA ARG A 92 -3.60 -0.84 -6.37
C ARG A 92 -3.70 0.58 -5.88
N ALA A 93 -3.58 1.52 -6.80
CA ALA A 93 -3.72 2.94 -6.50
C ALA A 93 -4.76 3.56 -7.42
N SER A 94 -5.56 4.46 -6.87
CA SER A 94 -6.58 5.20 -7.60
C SER A 94 -6.87 6.54 -6.94
N GLN A 95 -7.66 7.36 -7.59
CA GLN A 95 -8.28 8.52 -6.95
C GLN A 95 -9.23 8.03 -5.85
N ASN A 96 -9.18 8.68 -4.68
CA ASN A 96 -10.08 8.33 -3.57
C ASN A 96 -11.53 8.70 -3.88
N VAL A 97 -11.72 9.89 -4.45
CA VAL A 97 -13.03 10.34 -4.94
C VAL A 97 -12.86 10.77 -6.39
N SER A 98 -13.70 10.25 -7.26
CA SER A 98 -13.67 10.61 -8.69
C SER A 98 -13.96 12.09 -8.87
N ASN A 99 -13.01 12.85 -9.41
CA ASN A 99 -13.19 14.24 -9.78
C ASN A 99 -12.18 14.64 -10.86
N GLY A 100 -12.19 15.91 -11.27
CA GLY A 100 -11.33 16.41 -12.34
C GLY A 100 -9.88 16.67 -11.97
N THR A 101 -9.47 16.47 -10.72
CA THR A 101 -8.07 16.66 -10.33
C THR A 101 -7.23 15.42 -10.68
N THR A 102 -5.93 15.63 -10.90
CA THR A 102 -5.02 14.56 -11.25
C THR A 102 -4.55 13.82 -10.00
N THR A 103 -4.54 12.49 -10.09
CA THR A 103 -3.90 11.61 -9.11
C THR A 103 -2.93 10.70 -9.83
N SER A 104 -1.66 10.69 -9.41
CA SER A 104 -0.62 9.89 -10.04
C SER A 104 0.39 9.39 -9.01
N ILE A 105 0.91 8.21 -9.26
CA ILE A 105 2.11 7.70 -8.60
C ILE A 105 3.25 7.82 -9.60
N TYR A 106 4.35 8.47 -9.19
CA TYR A 106 5.47 8.71 -10.09
C TYR A 106 6.20 7.41 -10.45
N LYS A 107 6.74 7.40 -11.66
CA LYS A 107 7.73 6.39 -12.06
C LYS A 107 8.91 6.44 -11.11
N GLY A 108 9.44 5.27 -10.75
CA GLY A 108 10.53 5.18 -9.81
C GLY A 108 10.06 5.05 -8.36
N ALA A 109 8.75 4.90 -8.13
CA ALA A 109 8.27 4.43 -6.85
C ALA A 109 9.03 3.17 -6.45
N ASN A 110 9.57 3.18 -5.25
CA ASN A 110 10.43 2.10 -4.78
C ASN A 110 9.59 1.02 -4.11
N MET A 111 9.68 -0.20 -4.64
CA MET A 111 9.06 -1.36 -4.03
C MET A 111 10.13 -2.39 -3.74
N LYS A 112 10.30 -2.76 -2.47
CA LYS A 112 11.26 -3.74 -2.03
C LYS A 112 10.54 -4.86 -1.30
N LEU A 113 10.76 -6.09 -1.75
CA LEU A 113 10.28 -7.30 -1.12
C LEU A 113 11.49 -8.14 -0.74
N THR A 114 11.63 -8.44 0.55
CA THR A 114 12.74 -9.25 1.06
C THR A 114 12.17 -10.51 1.71
N ARG A 115 12.61 -11.66 1.25
CA ARG A 115 12.29 -12.93 1.91
C ARG A 115 13.22 -13.11 3.10
N VAL A 116 12.64 -13.30 4.27
CA VAL A 116 13.37 -13.43 5.54
C VAL A 116 13.58 -14.90 5.90
N ALA A 117 12.65 -15.75 5.57
CA ALA A 117 12.73 -17.17 5.92
C ALA A 117 11.95 -18.07 4.95
#